data_ebe2f9385a96c7811c04a85499c4cc87
#
_entry.id   ebe2f9385a96c7811c04a85499c4cc87
#
_cell.length_a   1.000
_cell.length_b   1.000
_cell.length_c   1.000
_cell.angle_alpha   90.00
_cell.angle_beta   90.00
_cell.angle_gamma   90.00
#
_symmetry.space_group_name_H-M   'P 1'
#
loop_
_entity.id
_entity.type
_entity.pdbx_description
1 polymer ?
#
loop_
_entity_poly.entity_id
_entity_poly.type
_entity_poly.pdbx_seq_one_letter_code
_entity_poly.pdbx_strand_id
1 'polypeptide(L)'
;MFSTILFDLDGTLTDSKTGIIKSVQYALDYIGIKAGNNNDLSNFIGPPIRQSFKEFYDFDDNTVEKAVEKFRERYFSVGVYENEMYKGIDVLLSMLKGKGKTLLVATSKPVPLANTVLSHFRIDNYFTFVSGAEMNGNRSEKTEVIEYALEQNNIIDLSSCIMIGDRKHDIIGAKSVGIKSIGVLYGYGGFEELSEAGADYIVKNVNELSELLLSF
;
A
#
# COMPACT_ATOMS: atom_id res chain seq x y z
N MET A 1 11.96 -12.22 17.47
CA MET A 1 12.45 -12.33 16.06
C MET A 1 11.24 -12.47 15.15
N PHE A 2 11.09 -11.59 14.16
CA PHE A 2 9.95 -11.68 13.25
C PHE A 2 10.22 -12.71 12.15
N SER A 3 9.30 -13.67 12.00
CA SER A 3 9.33 -14.71 10.95
C SER A 3 8.45 -14.33 9.76
N THR A 4 7.40 -13.54 10.00
CA THR A 4 6.43 -13.11 9.00
C THR A 4 6.45 -11.59 8.85
N ILE A 5 6.66 -11.14 7.63
CA ILE A 5 6.78 -9.72 7.29
C ILE A 5 5.73 -9.38 6.24
N LEU A 6 4.83 -8.47 6.60
CA LEU A 6 3.80 -7.96 5.71
C LEU A 6 4.23 -6.60 5.16
N PHE A 7 4.10 -6.40 3.87
CA PHE A 7 4.42 -5.12 3.21
C PHE A 7 3.16 -4.51 2.60
N ASP A 8 2.97 -3.21 2.78
CA ASP A 8 2.16 -2.47 1.85
C ASP A 8 2.87 -2.36 0.49
N LEU A 9 2.16 -1.92 -0.53
CA LEU A 9 2.66 -1.83 -1.90
C LEU A 9 2.96 -0.38 -2.29
N ASP A 10 1.92 0.45 -2.42
CA ASP A 10 2.02 1.82 -2.88
C ASP A 10 2.62 2.73 -1.79
N GLY A 11 3.79 3.32 -2.02
CA GLY A 11 4.52 4.12 -1.03
C GLY A 11 5.49 3.31 -0.16
N THR A 12 5.46 1.98 -0.25
CA THR A 12 6.31 1.09 0.55
C THR A 12 7.26 0.26 -0.31
N LEU A 13 6.74 -0.51 -1.26
CA LEU A 13 7.55 -1.25 -2.24
C LEU A 13 7.78 -0.44 -3.50
N THR A 14 6.79 0.35 -3.91
CA THR A 14 6.82 1.11 -5.16
C THR A 14 6.28 2.54 -4.99
N ASP A 15 6.79 3.47 -5.80
CA ASP A 15 6.27 4.83 -5.95
C ASP A 15 5.27 4.89 -7.12
N SER A 16 4.00 4.76 -6.80
CA SER A 16 2.88 4.79 -7.76
C SER A 16 2.29 6.18 -7.99
N LYS A 17 2.91 7.22 -7.45
CA LYS A 17 2.40 8.60 -7.43
C LYS A 17 1.99 9.07 -8.82
N THR A 18 2.84 8.91 -9.81
CA THR A 18 2.59 9.38 -11.17
C THR A 18 1.33 8.76 -11.77
N GLY A 19 1.20 7.44 -11.67
CA GLY A 19 0.06 6.71 -12.23
C GLY A 19 -1.26 7.03 -11.55
N ILE A 20 -1.26 7.10 -10.22
CA ILE A 20 -2.45 7.43 -9.43
C ILE A 20 -2.89 8.86 -9.71
N ILE A 21 -2.00 9.85 -9.57
CA ILE A 21 -2.34 11.27 -9.76
C ILE A 21 -2.89 11.53 -11.16
N LYS A 22 -2.23 11.05 -12.21
CA LYS A 22 -2.72 11.24 -13.58
C LYS A 22 -4.08 10.54 -13.81
N SER A 23 -4.34 9.42 -13.15
CA SER A 23 -5.63 8.74 -13.30
C SER A 23 -6.74 9.42 -12.51
N VAL A 24 -6.44 9.99 -11.34
CA VAL A 24 -7.37 10.87 -10.61
C VAL A 24 -7.68 12.11 -11.47
N GLN A 25 -6.66 12.76 -12.03
CA GLN A 25 -6.86 13.92 -12.90
C GLN A 25 -7.74 13.59 -14.10
N TYR A 26 -7.49 12.47 -14.77
CA TYR A 26 -8.32 12.00 -15.88
C TYR A 26 -9.80 11.84 -15.46
N ALA A 27 -10.06 11.28 -14.28
CA ALA A 27 -11.41 11.12 -13.76
C ALA A 27 -12.08 12.45 -13.43
N LEU A 28 -11.34 13.40 -12.83
CA LEU A 28 -11.84 14.73 -12.48
C LEU A 28 -12.14 15.56 -13.73
N ASP A 29 -11.26 15.53 -14.73
CA ASP A 29 -11.45 16.23 -16.02
C ASP A 29 -12.71 15.72 -16.74
N TYR A 30 -12.98 14.42 -16.69
CA TYR A 30 -14.21 13.84 -17.27
C TYR A 30 -15.49 14.36 -16.58
N ILE A 31 -15.43 14.61 -15.27
CA ILE A 31 -16.56 15.17 -14.49
C ILE A 31 -16.67 16.70 -14.67
N GLY A 32 -15.70 17.35 -15.33
CA GLY A 32 -15.66 18.78 -15.53
C GLY A 32 -15.03 19.57 -14.38
N ILE A 33 -14.33 18.89 -13.47
CA ILE A 33 -13.60 19.50 -12.35
C ILE A 33 -12.14 19.66 -12.75
N LYS A 34 -11.64 20.88 -12.75
CA LYS A 34 -10.21 21.14 -12.88
C LYS A 34 -9.53 20.71 -11.57
N ALA A 35 -8.72 19.68 -11.64
CA ALA A 35 -7.86 19.30 -10.51
C ALA A 35 -6.96 20.50 -10.16
N GLY A 36 -6.81 20.76 -8.85
CA GLY A 36 -5.80 21.69 -8.34
C GLY A 36 -4.38 21.27 -8.70
N ASN A 37 -3.39 21.89 -8.08
CA ASN A 37 -2.00 21.50 -8.25
C ASN A 37 -1.77 20.02 -7.91
N ASN A 38 -0.85 19.36 -8.61
CA ASN A 38 -0.54 17.93 -8.40
C ASN A 38 -0.27 17.53 -6.94
N ASN A 39 0.12 18.48 -6.09
CA ASN A 39 0.33 18.23 -4.66
C ASN A 39 -0.97 17.93 -3.91
N ASP A 40 -2.09 18.51 -4.32
CA ASP A 40 -3.39 18.29 -3.68
C ASP A 40 -3.93 16.88 -3.92
N LEU A 41 -3.46 16.19 -4.97
CA LEU A 41 -3.88 14.84 -5.32
C LEU A 41 -3.06 13.73 -4.64
N SER A 42 -1.99 14.07 -3.94
CA SER A 42 -1.17 13.06 -3.24
C SER A 42 -1.92 12.32 -2.14
N ASN A 43 -2.96 12.94 -1.58
CA ASN A 43 -3.83 12.33 -0.56
C ASN A 43 -4.66 11.14 -1.10
N PHE A 44 -4.77 11.00 -2.43
CA PHE A 44 -5.40 9.82 -3.05
C PHE A 44 -4.54 8.56 -3.01
N ILE A 45 -3.27 8.67 -2.58
CA ILE A 45 -2.34 7.54 -2.56
C ILE A 45 -2.40 6.88 -1.17
N GLY A 46 -2.70 5.60 -1.14
CA GLY A 46 -2.85 4.81 0.07
C GLY A 46 -4.31 4.47 0.41
N PRO A 47 -5.20 5.44 0.61
CA PRO A 47 -6.61 5.16 0.88
C PRO A 47 -7.35 4.53 -0.31
N PRO A 48 -8.48 3.83 -0.05
CA PRO A 48 -9.36 3.35 -1.12
C PRO A 48 -9.85 4.50 -1.99
N ILE A 49 -9.70 4.40 -3.32
CA ILE A 49 -9.99 5.48 -4.28
C ILE A 49 -11.42 6.02 -4.19
N ARG A 50 -12.40 5.14 -3.93
CA ARG A 50 -13.80 5.51 -3.74
C ARG A 50 -13.99 6.45 -2.53
N GLN A 51 -13.37 6.10 -1.41
CA GLN A 51 -13.42 6.90 -0.19
C GLN A 51 -12.76 8.26 -0.42
N SER A 52 -11.62 8.30 -1.10
CA SER A 52 -10.91 9.54 -1.41
C SER A 52 -11.75 10.50 -2.25
N PHE A 53 -12.46 10.03 -3.29
CA PHE A 53 -13.34 10.89 -4.08
C PHE A 53 -14.50 11.45 -3.24
N LYS A 54 -15.06 10.64 -2.34
CA LYS A 54 -16.15 11.07 -1.46
C LYS A 54 -15.68 12.09 -0.42
N GLU A 55 -14.51 11.85 0.18
CA GLU A 55 -13.96 12.68 1.25
C GLU A 55 -13.40 14.02 0.76
N PHE A 56 -12.69 14.02 -0.37
CA PHE A 56 -11.97 15.22 -0.82
C PHE A 56 -12.80 16.12 -1.73
N TYR A 57 -13.87 15.62 -2.35
CA TYR A 57 -14.70 16.39 -3.29
C TYR A 57 -16.18 16.44 -2.92
N ASP A 58 -16.58 15.82 -1.81
CA ASP A 58 -17.98 15.76 -1.34
C ASP A 58 -18.97 15.32 -2.45
N PHE A 59 -18.55 14.35 -3.27
CA PHE A 59 -19.35 13.83 -4.35
C PHE A 59 -20.50 12.97 -3.84
N ASP A 60 -21.65 13.05 -4.49
CA ASP A 60 -22.72 12.08 -4.32
C ASP A 60 -22.30 10.68 -4.84
N ASP A 61 -23.00 9.64 -4.41
CA ASP A 61 -22.63 8.25 -4.73
C ASP A 61 -22.58 7.98 -6.26
N ASN A 62 -23.46 8.61 -7.06
CA ASN A 62 -23.47 8.44 -8.52
C ASN A 62 -22.22 9.08 -9.18
N THR A 63 -21.83 10.26 -8.70
CA THR A 63 -20.62 10.96 -9.17
C THR A 63 -19.36 10.21 -8.76
N VAL A 64 -19.32 9.67 -7.53
CA VAL A 64 -18.23 8.79 -7.07
C VAL A 64 -18.07 7.58 -7.97
N GLU A 65 -19.17 6.88 -8.32
CA GLU A 65 -19.09 5.72 -9.22
C GLU A 65 -18.50 6.06 -10.59
N LYS A 66 -18.93 7.18 -11.17
CA LYS A 66 -18.38 7.67 -12.45
C LYS A 66 -16.91 8.03 -12.35
N ALA A 67 -16.50 8.69 -11.24
CA ALA A 67 -15.10 9.02 -11.01
C ALA A 67 -14.25 7.77 -10.88
N VAL A 68 -14.71 6.78 -10.10
CA VAL A 68 -14.01 5.48 -9.92
C VAL A 68 -13.90 4.73 -11.24
N GLU A 69 -14.99 4.70 -12.05
CA GLU A 69 -14.97 4.06 -13.37
C GLU A 69 -13.89 4.69 -14.27
N LYS A 70 -13.85 6.03 -14.36
CA LYS A 70 -12.88 6.75 -15.18
C LYS A 70 -11.45 6.66 -14.65
N PHE A 71 -11.27 6.70 -13.35
CA PHE A 71 -9.99 6.40 -12.73
C PHE A 71 -9.50 5.00 -13.17
N ARG A 72 -10.34 3.98 -13.05
CA ARG A 72 -10.01 2.61 -13.42
C ARG A 72 -9.70 2.45 -14.89
N GLU A 73 -10.46 3.10 -15.77
CA GLU A 73 -10.26 3.07 -17.21
C GLU A 73 -8.81 3.44 -17.58
N ARG A 74 -8.29 4.54 -17.01
CA ARG A 74 -6.92 4.97 -17.26
C ARG A 74 -5.90 4.17 -16.45
N TYR A 75 -6.20 3.93 -15.17
CA TYR A 75 -5.23 3.30 -14.28
C TYR A 75 -4.89 1.88 -14.71
N PHE A 76 -5.86 1.08 -15.14
CA PHE A 76 -5.65 -0.31 -15.57
C PHE A 76 -4.87 -0.42 -16.88
N SER A 77 -5.06 0.53 -17.78
CA SER A 77 -4.42 0.50 -19.10
C SER A 77 -3.01 1.10 -19.12
N VAL A 78 -2.79 2.18 -18.36
CA VAL A 78 -1.54 2.95 -18.39
C VAL A 78 -1.00 3.21 -16.99
N GLY A 79 -1.83 3.71 -16.07
CA GLY A 79 -1.40 4.22 -14.77
C GLY A 79 -0.70 3.20 -13.91
N VAL A 80 -1.09 1.92 -13.98
CA VAL A 80 -0.47 0.83 -13.21
C VAL A 80 1.01 0.64 -13.55
N TYR A 81 1.42 1.03 -14.75
CA TYR A 81 2.81 0.97 -15.23
C TYR A 81 3.59 2.29 -15.08
N GLU A 82 2.90 3.41 -14.79
CA GLU A 82 3.52 4.68 -14.42
C GLU A 82 3.91 4.63 -12.94
N ASN A 83 4.84 3.76 -12.61
CA ASN A 83 5.22 3.34 -11.27
C ASN A 83 6.72 3.03 -11.24
N GLU A 84 7.39 3.27 -10.11
CA GLU A 84 8.81 3.00 -9.92
C GLU A 84 9.02 2.19 -8.65
N MET A 85 9.90 1.19 -8.67
CA MET A 85 10.27 0.46 -7.46
C MET A 85 11.29 1.28 -6.66
N TYR A 86 11.09 1.39 -5.34
CA TYR A 86 12.07 2.04 -4.49
C TYR A 86 13.42 1.31 -4.54
N LYS A 87 14.49 2.09 -4.67
CA LYS A 87 15.85 1.55 -4.81
C LYS A 87 16.24 0.68 -3.62
N GLY A 88 16.64 -0.56 -3.89
CA GLY A 88 17.09 -1.53 -2.90
C GLY A 88 16.00 -2.46 -2.36
N ILE A 89 14.74 -2.30 -2.76
CA ILE A 89 13.63 -3.19 -2.36
C ILE A 89 13.89 -4.62 -2.85
N ASP A 90 14.32 -4.80 -4.08
CA ASP A 90 14.64 -6.11 -4.66
C ASP A 90 15.72 -6.85 -3.85
N VAL A 91 16.76 -6.11 -3.44
CA VAL A 91 17.85 -6.65 -2.61
C VAL A 91 17.32 -7.02 -1.22
N LEU A 92 16.53 -6.14 -0.60
CA LEU A 92 15.92 -6.40 0.71
C LEU A 92 15.05 -7.66 0.68
N LEU A 93 14.13 -7.78 -0.29
CA LEU A 93 13.25 -8.93 -0.43
C LEU A 93 14.04 -10.23 -0.62
N SER A 94 15.08 -10.20 -1.47
CA SER A 94 15.97 -11.33 -1.69
C SER A 94 16.69 -11.77 -0.40
N MET A 95 17.21 -10.82 0.37
CA MET A 95 17.89 -11.10 1.64
C MET A 95 16.94 -11.70 2.68
N LEU A 96 15.73 -11.16 2.82
CA LEU A 96 14.72 -11.67 3.75
C LEU A 96 14.28 -13.09 3.37
N LYS A 97 14.04 -13.35 2.08
CA LYS A 97 13.71 -14.68 1.58
C LYS A 97 14.85 -15.67 1.82
N GLY A 98 16.10 -15.26 1.59
CA GLY A 98 17.30 -16.06 1.86
C GLY A 98 17.48 -16.41 3.35
N LYS A 99 16.94 -15.60 4.25
CA LYS A 99 16.87 -15.89 5.70
C LYS A 99 15.64 -16.72 6.12
N GLY A 100 14.87 -17.22 5.18
CA GLY A 100 13.69 -18.05 5.46
C GLY A 100 12.49 -17.28 5.99
N LYS A 101 12.44 -15.94 5.84
CA LYS A 101 11.27 -15.15 6.26
C LYS A 101 10.09 -15.40 5.33
N THR A 102 8.88 -15.45 5.88
CA THR A 102 7.64 -15.45 5.12
C THR A 102 7.28 -14.01 4.77
N LEU A 103 7.17 -13.71 3.47
CA LEU A 103 6.84 -12.38 2.99
C LEU A 103 5.43 -12.37 2.42
N LEU A 104 4.62 -11.43 2.87
CA LEU A 104 3.24 -11.24 2.43
C LEU A 104 3.06 -9.80 1.96
N VAL A 105 2.14 -9.59 1.03
CA VAL A 105 1.63 -8.24 0.72
C VAL A 105 0.29 -8.05 1.42
N ALA A 106 0.10 -6.89 2.05
CA ALA A 106 -1.17 -6.47 2.65
C ALA A 106 -1.48 -5.02 2.23
N THR A 107 -2.27 -4.85 1.18
CA THR A 107 -2.50 -3.56 0.53
C THR A 107 -3.98 -3.25 0.32
N SER A 108 -4.37 -1.97 0.38
CA SER A 108 -5.71 -1.51 0.00
C SER A 108 -5.94 -1.51 -1.53
N LYS A 109 -4.88 -1.76 -2.30
CA LYS A 109 -4.98 -1.92 -3.75
C LYS A 109 -5.70 -3.22 -4.11
N PRO A 110 -6.59 -3.25 -5.12
CA PRO A 110 -7.20 -4.49 -5.60
C PRO A 110 -6.18 -5.56 -6.01
N VAL A 111 -6.38 -6.81 -5.57
CA VAL A 111 -5.45 -7.93 -5.79
C VAL A 111 -4.96 -8.07 -7.24
N PRO A 112 -5.83 -8.00 -8.30
CA PRO A 112 -5.34 -8.11 -9.67
C PRO A 112 -4.33 -7.02 -10.05
N LEU A 113 -4.54 -5.78 -9.55
CA LEU A 113 -3.63 -4.66 -9.79
C LEU A 113 -2.34 -4.79 -8.98
N ALA A 114 -2.43 -5.24 -7.73
CA ALA A 114 -1.25 -5.53 -6.92
C ALA A 114 -0.36 -6.58 -7.62
N ASN A 115 -0.95 -7.67 -8.09
CA ASN A 115 -0.22 -8.70 -8.85
C ASN A 115 0.40 -8.15 -10.14
N THR A 116 -0.30 -7.26 -10.87
CA THR A 116 0.25 -6.60 -12.06
C THR A 116 1.51 -5.80 -11.73
N VAL A 117 1.49 -5.02 -10.65
CA VAL A 117 2.66 -4.24 -10.20
C VAL A 117 3.81 -5.15 -9.80
N LEU A 118 3.55 -6.16 -8.97
CA LEU A 118 4.57 -7.10 -8.49
C LEU A 118 5.25 -7.83 -9.67
N SER A 119 4.46 -8.30 -10.63
CA SER A 119 4.97 -8.98 -11.83
C SER A 119 5.72 -8.04 -12.77
N HIS A 120 5.27 -6.78 -12.90
CA HIS A 120 5.96 -5.76 -13.69
C HIS A 120 7.41 -5.56 -13.20
N PHE A 121 7.59 -5.50 -11.88
CA PHE A 121 8.92 -5.38 -11.26
C PHE A 121 9.62 -6.71 -11.02
N ARG A 122 9.01 -7.85 -11.35
CA ARG A 122 9.55 -9.22 -11.17
C ARG A 122 9.89 -9.54 -9.72
N ILE A 123 9.06 -9.03 -8.79
CA ILE A 123 9.21 -9.27 -7.35
C ILE A 123 8.09 -10.16 -6.77
N ASP A 124 7.15 -10.60 -7.59
CA ASP A 124 6.03 -11.48 -7.23
C ASP A 124 6.50 -12.79 -6.56
N ASN A 125 7.58 -13.37 -7.06
CA ASN A 125 8.15 -14.64 -6.56
C ASN A 125 8.69 -14.56 -5.11
N TYR A 126 8.89 -13.37 -4.55
CA TYR A 126 9.32 -13.23 -3.16
C TYR A 126 8.15 -13.45 -2.18
N PHE A 127 6.94 -13.16 -2.59
CA PHE A 127 5.78 -13.18 -1.71
C PHE A 127 5.07 -14.54 -1.72
N THR A 128 4.76 -15.03 -0.52
CA THR A 128 3.98 -16.26 -0.33
C THR A 128 2.52 -16.02 -0.64
N PHE A 129 2.01 -14.82 -0.34
CA PHE A 129 0.62 -14.46 -0.54
C PHE A 129 0.46 -12.94 -0.76
N VAL A 130 -0.53 -12.57 -1.56
CA VAL A 130 -0.92 -11.19 -1.79
C VAL A 130 -2.35 -10.99 -1.31
N SER A 131 -2.50 -10.26 -0.21
CA SER A 131 -3.78 -9.79 0.30
C SER A 131 -4.02 -8.35 -0.17
N GLY A 132 -5.21 -8.10 -0.69
CA GLY A 132 -5.61 -6.77 -1.14
C GLY A 132 -7.13 -6.64 -1.21
N ALA A 133 -7.61 -5.46 -1.58
CA ALA A 133 -9.02 -5.24 -1.79
C ALA A 133 -9.60 -6.14 -2.89
N GLU A 134 -10.90 -6.39 -2.83
CA GLU A 134 -11.63 -6.95 -3.94
C GLU A 134 -11.98 -5.85 -4.97
N MET A 135 -12.23 -6.24 -6.21
CA MET A 135 -12.57 -5.29 -7.27
C MET A 135 -13.91 -4.55 -7.05
N ASN A 136 -14.80 -5.13 -6.26
CA ASN A 136 -16.06 -4.51 -5.83
C ASN A 136 -15.91 -3.51 -4.68
N GLY A 137 -14.69 -3.43 -4.07
CA GLY A 137 -14.36 -2.55 -2.95
C GLY A 137 -14.44 -3.19 -1.57
N ASN A 138 -14.84 -4.46 -1.46
CA ASN A 138 -14.77 -5.20 -0.21
C ASN A 138 -13.31 -5.43 0.20
N ARG A 139 -13.10 -5.64 1.51
CA ARG A 139 -11.78 -5.86 2.10
C ARG A 139 -10.77 -4.78 1.67
N SER A 140 -11.15 -3.52 1.78
CA SER A 140 -10.28 -2.38 1.42
C SER A 140 -9.57 -1.76 2.62
N GLU A 141 -10.10 -1.99 3.82
CA GLU A 141 -9.49 -1.51 5.05
C GLU A 141 -8.22 -2.30 5.41
N LYS A 142 -7.21 -1.59 5.93
CA LYS A 142 -5.90 -2.22 6.19
C LYS A 142 -5.99 -3.35 7.22
N THR A 143 -6.84 -3.22 8.23
CA THR A 143 -7.10 -4.28 9.21
C THR A 143 -7.59 -5.55 8.53
N GLU A 144 -8.60 -5.44 7.66
CA GLU A 144 -9.19 -6.59 6.95
C GLU A 144 -8.17 -7.31 6.04
N VAL A 145 -7.32 -6.54 5.32
CA VAL A 145 -6.32 -7.16 4.44
C VAL A 145 -5.21 -7.83 5.23
N ILE A 146 -4.82 -7.29 6.39
CA ILE A 146 -3.83 -7.91 7.27
C ILE A 146 -4.38 -9.21 7.87
N GLU A 147 -5.58 -9.19 8.46
CA GLU A 147 -6.25 -10.36 9.02
C GLU A 147 -6.37 -11.47 7.98
N TYR A 148 -6.88 -11.13 6.80
CA TYR A 148 -7.02 -12.07 5.69
C TYR A 148 -5.67 -12.67 5.25
N ALA A 149 -4.60 -11.87 5.20
CA ALA A 149 -3.27 -12.38 4.87
C ALA A 149 -2.79 -13.42 5.89
N LEU A 150 -2.99 -13.15 7.18
CA LEU A 150 -2.60 -14.05 8.27
C LEU A 150 -3.43 -15.34 8.28
N GLU A 151 -4.75 -15.23 8.14
CA GLU A 151 -5.68 -16.36 8.08
C GLU A 151 -5.36 -17.32 6.92
N GLN A 152 -5.20 -16.77 5.70
CA GLN A 152 -4.93 -17.58 4.50
C GLN A 152 -3.59 -18.33 4.55
N ASN A 153 -2.66 -17.87 5.42
CA ASN A 153 -1.36 -18.51 5.61
C ASN A 153 -1.27 -19.28 6.93
N ASN A 154 -2.37 -19.45 7.66
CA ASN A 154 -2.45 -20.14 8.95
C ASN A 154 -1.44 -19.60 9.97
N ILE A 155 -1.21 -18.29 10.01
CA ILE A 155 -0.29 -17.62 10.92
C ILE A 155 -1.02 -17.32 12.23
N ILE A 156 -0.67 -18.04 13.28
CA ILE A 156 -1.32 -17.94 14.60
C ILE A 156 -0.48 -17.09 15.57
N ASP A 157 0.85 -17.16 15.47
CA ASP A 157 1.75 -16.38 16.33
C ASP A 157 1.91 -14.95 15.83
N LEU A 158 1.02 -14.07 16.28
CA LEU A 158 1.02 -12.65 15.95
C LEU A 158 2.28 -11.93 16.45
N SER A 159 2.91 -12.43 17.52
CA SER A 159 4.13 -11.83 18.07
C SER A 159 5.34 -11.95 17.14
N SER A 160 5.28 -12.88 16.19
CA SER A 160 6.31 -13.09 15.15
C SER A 160 6.03 -12.32 13.85
N CYS A 161 4.98 -11.47 13.83
CA CYS A 161 4.53 -10.73 12.66
C CYS A 161 4.86 -9.24 12.77
N ILE A 162 5.18 -8.63 11.63
CA ILE A 162 5.40 -7.18 11.53
C ILE A 162 4.86 -6.64 10.21
N MET A 163 4.14 -5.51 10.26
CA MET A 163 3.62 -4.77 9.10
C MET A 163 4.56 -3.62 8.76
N ILE A 164 4.84 -3.44 7.48
CA ILE A 164 5.64 -2.33 6.97
C ILE A 164 4.76 -1.50 6.04
N GLY A 165 4.63 -0.22 6.34
CA GLY A 165 3.83 0.69 5.54
C GLY A 165 4.25 2.14 5.70
N ASP A 166 3.75 3.00 4.83
CA ASP A 166 4.12 4.42 4.80
C ASP A 166 3.00 5.35 5.27
N ARG A 167 1.79 4.82 5.54
CA ARG A 167 0.65 5.62 5.98
C ARG A 167 0.13 5.18 7.35
N LYS A 168 -0.57 6.10 8.03
CA LYS A 168 -1.25 5.82 9.30
C LYS A 168 -2.17 4.59 9.25
N HIS A 169 -2.77 4.31 8.09
CA HIS A 169 -3.66 3.16 7.92
C HIS A 169 -2.94 1.83 8.16
N ASP A 170 -1.68 1.70 7.73
CA ASP A 170 -0.84 0.52 7.94
C ASP A 170 -0.57 0.31 9.43
N ILE A 171 -0.23 1.39 10.11
CA ILE A 171 0.11 1.37 11.54
C ILE A 171 -1.12 1.06 12.39
N ILE A 172 -2.24 1.73 12.10
CA ILE A 172 -3.52 1.50 12.79
C ILE A 172 -4.02 0.08 12.53
N GLY A 173 -3.95 -0.40 11.28
CA GLY A 173 -4.33 -1.76 10.92
C GLY A 173 -3.49 -2.81 11.65
N ALA A 174 -2.18 -2.67 11.67
CA ALA A 174 -1.27 -3.54 12.40
C ALA A 174 -1.60 -3.58 13.90
N LYS A 175 -1.81 -2.42 14.51
CA LYS A 175 -2.17 -2.27 15.92
C LYS A 175 -3.51 -2.92 16.24
N SER A 176 -4.51 -2.77 15.37
CA SER A 176 -5.85 -3.37 15.55
C SER A 176 -5.78 -4.89 15.52
N VAL A 177 -4.92 -5.47 14.70
CA VAL A 177 -4.69 -6.92 14.61
C VAL A 177 -3.79 -7.43 15.74
N GLY A 178 -3.03 -6.55 16.40
CA GLY A 178 -2.11 -6.91 17.48
C GLY A 178 -0.71 -7.33 17.03
N ILE A 179 -0.29 -6.91 15.83
CA ILE A 179 1.07 -7.11 15.32
C ILE A 179 1.90 -5.82 15.40
N LYS A 180 3.23 -5.97 15.36
CA LYS A 180 4.15 -4.83 15.32
C LYS A 180 4.13 -4.11 13.98
N SER A 181 4.60 -2.85 13.97
CA SER A 181 4.63 -2.02 12.77
C SER A 181 5.93 -1.26 12.59
N ILE A 182 6.32 -1.08 11.33
CA ILE A 182 7.40 -0.17 10.90
C ILE A 182 6.79 0.87 9.94
N GLY A 183 6.87 2.14 10.32
CA GLY A 183 6.58 3.25 9.43
C GLY A 183 7.79 3.62 8.58
N VAL A 184 7.62 3.80 7.26
CA VAL A 184 8.68 4.19 6.34
C VAL A 184 8.49 5.63 5.87
N LEU A 185 9.51 6.49 5.98
CA LEU A 185 9.44 7.92 5.66
C LEU A 185 9.75 8.23 4.20
N TYR A 186 10.14 7.26 3.41
CA TYR A 186 10.41 7.45 1.98
C TYR A 186 9.16 7.34 1.12
N GLY A 187 8.01 6.96 1.72
CA GLY A 187 6.69 6.95 1.10
C GLY A 187 5.98 8.30 1.18
N TYR A 188 4.67 8.28 1.35
CA TYR A 188 3.82 9.48 1.27
C TYR A 188 3.41 10.03 2.64
N GLY A 189 3.48 9.21 3.71
CA GLY A 189 3.24 9.63 5.08
C GLY A 189 4.46 10.31 5.71
N GLY A 190 4.22 11.30 6.58
CA GLY A 190 5.25 12.00 7.31
C GLY A 190 5.52 11.39 8.69
N PHE A 191 6.59 11.86 9.34
CA PHE A 191 6.94 11.41 10.69
C PHE A 191 5.81 11.61 11.71
N GLU A 192 5.15 12.77 11.66
CA GLU A 192 4.04 13.10 12.57
C GLU A 192 2.89 12.11 12.38
N GLU A 193 2.45 11.87 11.13
CA GLU A 193 1.38 10.92 10.82
C GLU A 193 1.66 9.52 11.38
N LEU A 194 2.88 9.00 11.14
CA LEU A 194 3.26 7.66 11.56
C LEU A 194 3.47 7.55 13.08
N SER A 195 4.03 8.60 13.69
CA SER A 195 4.25 8.65 15.13
C SER A 195 2.94 8.76 15.91
N GLU A 196 2.01 9.61 15.47
CA GLU A 196 0.68 9.75 16.07
C GLU A 196 -0.17 8.49 15.92
N ALA A 197 -0.04 7.77 14.80
CA ALA A 197 -0.66 6.46 14.61
C ALA A 197 -0.09 5.40 15.57
N GLY A 198 1.09 5.62 16.13
CA GLY A 198 1.74 4.76 17.11
C GLY A 198 2.60 3.67 16.49
N ALA A 199 3.35 3.98 15.42
CA ALA A 199 4.31 3.07 14.83
C ALA A 199 5.35 2.61 15.87
N ASP A 200 5.61 1.30 15.94
CA ASP A 200 6.62 0.75 16.87
C ASP A 200 8.04 1.15 16.49
N TYR A 201 8.28 1.27 15.18
CA TYR A 201 9.54 1.72 14.60
C TYR A 201 9.27 2.67 13.44
N ILE A 202 10.17 3.63 13.22
CA ILE A 202 10.13 4.54 12.07
C ILE A 202 11.52 4.59 11.46
N VAL A 203 11.61 4.37 10.13
CA VAL A 203 12.85 4.37 9.37
C VAL A 203 12.79 5.36 8.22
N LYS A 204 13.93 5.94 7.82
CA LYS A 204 13.99 7.01 6.83
C LYS A 204 14.10 6.53 5.39
N ASN A 205 14.69 5.37 5.19
CA ASN A 205 15.01 4.85 3.86
C ASN A 205 15.10 3.32 3.88
N VAL A 206 15.19 2.71 2.68
CA VAL A 206 15.24 1.25 2.51
C VAL A 206 16.47 0.63 3.17
N ASN A 207 17.60 1.34 3.29
CA ASN A 207 18.78 0.80 3.96
C ASN A 207 18.55 0.66 5.46
N GLU A 208 17.99 1.70 6.12
CA GLU A 208 17.62 1.62 7.54
C GLU A 208 16.57 0.52 7.79
N LEU A 209 15.59 0.38 6.88
CA LEU A 209 14.61 -0.71 6.94
C LEU A 209 15.30 -2.08 6.88
N SER A 210 16.26 -2.25 5.96
CA SER A 210 17.02 -3.48 5.79
C SER A 210 17.82 -3.81 7.06
N GLU A 211 18.57 -2.84 7.57
CA GLU A 211 19.36 -3.00 8.80
C GLU A 211 18.48 -3.41 9.99
N LEU A 212 17.35 -2.72 10.17
CA LEU A 212 16.41 -3.02 11.26
C LEU A 212 15.83 -4.43 11.13
N LEU A 213 15.31 -4.83 9.95
CA LEU A 213 14.73 -6.15 9.73
C LEU A 213 15.75 -7.29 9.86
N LEU A 214 17.01 -7.02 9.52
CA LEU A 214 18.08 -8.01 9.61
C LEU A 214 18.63 -8.14 11.04
N SER A 215 18.36 -7.18 11.93
CA SER A 215 18.75 -7.21 13.34
C SER A 215 17.80 -8.06 14.19
N PHE A 216 16.60 -8.37 13.68
CA PHE A 216 15.60 -9.24 14.31
C PHE A 216 15.85 -10.71 13.94
#